data_72b21e751a6afba29a56c02b81c1a814
#
_entry.id   72b21e751a6afba29a56c02b81c1a814
#
_cell.length_a   1.000
_cell.length_b   1.000
_cell.length_c   1.000
_cell.angle_alpha   90.00
_cell.angle_beta   90.00
_cell.angle_gamma   90.00
#
_symmetry.space_group_name_H-M   'P 1'
#
loop_
_entity.id
_entity.type
_entity.pdbx_description
1 polymer ?
#
loop_
_entity_poly.entity_id
_entity_poly.type
_entity_poly.pdbx_seq_one_letter_code
_entity_poly.pdbx_strand_id
1 'polypeptide(L)'
;MRIAELLARTGIAERQVRYLIAEEFMPPPKGGRANAEYGDEHIAAIKRYSRLREIGFPPAAIKVLLQAREGAPFPVAPGITLVIDPKLLGSEAPVEPLVQRVRQLLNDLLKETKHAREHTKGRQ
;
A
#
# COMPACT_ATOMS: atom_id res chain seq x y z
N MET A 1 -22.50 2.81 6.33
CA MET A 1 -22.53 3.64 7.54
C MET A 1 -22.65 5.12 7.20
N ARG A 2 -23.09 5.90 8.14
CA ARG A 2 -23.17 7.37 7.96
C ARG A 2 -21.78 7.98 8.20
N ILE A 3 -21.67 9.25 7.83
CA ILE A 3 -20.39 9.96 7.94
C ILE A 3 -19.82 9.93 9.37
N ALA A 4 -20.70 10.14 10.38
CA ALA A 4 -20.23 10.18 11.76
C ALA A 4 -19.53 8.89 12.18
N GLU A 5 -20.05 7.75 11.76
CA GLU A 5 -19.44 6.47 12.08
C GLU A 5 -18.12 6.28 11.32
N LEU A 6 -18.09 6.74 10.06
CA LEU A 6 -16.86 6.67 9.27
C LEU A 6 -15.75 7.46 9.94
N LEU A 7 -16.05 8.68 10.40
CA LEU A 7 -15.06 9.50 11.09
C LEU A 7 -14.59 8.86 12.39
N ALA A 8 -15.53 8.25 13.13
CA ALA A 8 -15.18 7.59 14.38
C ALA A 8 -14.26 6.41 14.14
N ARG A 9 -14.51 5.64 13.08
CA ARG A 9 -13.69 4.46 12.78
C ARG A 9 -12.33 4.77 12.21
N THR A 10 -12.21 5.87 11.47
CA THR A 10 -10.97 6.19 10.77
C THR A 10 -10.14 7.25 11.46
N GLY A 11 -10.75 8.03 12.33
CA GLY A 11 -10.04 9.09 13.06
C GLY A 11 -9.72 10.32 12.24
N ILE A 12 -10.28 10.45 11.03
CA ILE A 12 -10.01 11.64 10.22
C ILE A 12 -11.18 12.60 10.29
N ALA A 13 -10.94 13.86 9.91
CA ALA A 13 -11.96 14.88 9.93
C ALA A 13 -12.84 14.81 8.69
N GLU A 14 -14.06 15.32 8.81
CA GLU A 14 -14.98 15.33 7.67
C GLU A 14 -14.40 16.08 6.48
N ARG A 15 -13.68 17.16 6.74
CA ARG A 15 -13.00 17.92 5.68
C ARG A 15 -12.03 17.06 4.90
N GLN A 16 -11.34 16.17 5.59
CA GLN A 16 -10.41 15.25 4.95
C GLN A 16 -11.15 14.26 4.06
N VAL A 17 -12.31 13.78 4.51
CA VAL A 17 -13.13 12.89 3.69
C VAL A 17 -13.53 13.57 2.39
N ARG A 18 -13.97 14.83 2.49
CA ARG A 18 -14.37 15.60 1.31
C ARG A 18 -13.21 15.78 0.35
N TYR A 19 -12.03 16.05 0.90
CA TYR A 19 -10.82 16.18 0.09
C TYR A 19 -10.52 14.90 -0.67
N LEU A 20 -10.56 13.76 0.02
CA LEU A 20 -10.25 12.49 -0.61
C LEU A 20 -11.23 12.15 -1.74
N ILE A 21 -12.50 12.48 -1.55
CA ILE A 21 -13.51 12.27 -2.60
C ILE A 21 -13.26 13.21 -3.78
N ALA A 22 -13.01 14.48 -3.49
CA ALA A 22 -12.82 15.48 -4.53
C ALA A 22 -11.58 15.17 -5.38
N GLU A 23 -10.52 14.65 -4.76
CA GLU A 23 -9.29 14.32 -5.46
C GLU A 23 -9.29 12.88 -5.99
N GLU A 24 -10.41 12.20 -5.85
CA GLU A 24 -10.58 10.83 -6.36
C GLU A 24 -9.67 9.78 -5.72
N PHE A 25 -9.25 10.02 -4.49
CA PHE A 25 -8.56 9.00 -3.70
C PHE A 25 -9.56 7.99 -3.13
N MET A 26 -10.82 8.33 -3.13
CA MET A 26 -11.87 7.51 -2.56
C MET A 26 -13.15 7.74 -3.37
N PRO A 27 -13.96 6.69 -3.62
CA PRO A 27 -15.19 6.88 -4.38
C PRO A 27 -16.19 7.69 -3.57
N PRO A 28 -17.14 8.34 -4.24
CA PRO A 28 -18.20 9.05 -3.52
C PRO A 28 -19.08 8.05 -2.78
N PRO A 29 -19.77 8.49 -1.71
CA PRO A 29 -20.69 7.61 -1.02
C PRO A 29 -21.91 7.33 -1.88
N LYS A 30 -22.64 6.27 -1.56
CA LYS A 30 -23.88 5.95 -2.23
C LYS A 30 -24.99 6.82 -1.66
N GLY A 31 -26.00 7.09 -2.48
CA GLY A 31 -27.11 7.94 -2.08
C GLY A 31 -26.80 9.41 -2.23
N GLY A 32 -27.80 10.25 -2.01
CA GLY A 32 -27.64 11.69 -2.10
C GLY A 32 -27.01 12.26 -0.83
N ARG A 33 -26.84 13.59 -0.81
CA ARG A 33 -26.24 14.27 0.33
C ARG A 33 -26.87 13.90 1.68
N ALA A 34 -28.19 13.84 1.71
CA ALA A 34 -28.91 13.54 2.95
C ALA A 34 -28.84 12.07 3.33
N ASN A 35 -28.55 11.20 2.34
CA ASN A 35 -28.57 9.76 2.54
C ASN A 35 -27.23 9.11 2.19
N ALA A 36 -26.15 9.85 2.37
CA ALA A 36 -24.82 9.34 2.03
C ALA A 36 -24.49 8.11 2.87
N GLU A 37 -24.14 7.02 2.18
CA GLU A 37 -23.77 5.76 2.80
C GLU A 37 -22.34 5.41 2.45
N TYR A 38 -21.54 5.13 3.46
CA TYR A 38 -20.14 4.74 3.33
C TYR A 38 -19.98 3.27 3.68
N GLY A 39 -19.10 2.60 3.02
CA GLY A 39 -18.88 1.17 3.25
C GLY A 39 -17.42 0.85 3.50
N ASP A 40 -17.11 -0.44 3.48
CA ASP A 40 -15.75 -0.91 3.72
C ASP A 40 -14.76 -0.38 2.70
N GLU A 41 -15.22 -0.15 1.48
CA GLU A 41 -14.35 0.40 0.43
C GLU A 41 -13.86 1.81 0.78
N HIS A 42 -14.67 2.55 1.51
CA HIS A 42 -14.29 3.90 1.94
C HIS A 42 -13.25 3.83 3.06
N ILE A 43 -13.45 2.91 4.00
CA ILE A 43 -12.48 2.69 5.07
C ILE A 43 -11.14 2.25 4.48
N ALA A 44 -11.18 1.32 3.54
CA ALA A 44 -9.97 0.81 2.89
C ALA A 44 -9.22 1.93 2.15
N ALA A 45 -9.96 2.79 1.44
CA ALA A 45 -9.36 3.90 0.72
C ALA A 45 -8.69 4.89 1.66
N ILE A 46 -9.33 5.19 2.79
CA ILE A 46 -8.77 6.10 3.79
C ILE A 46 -7.50 5.51 4.38
N LYS A 47 -7.53 4.23 4.75
CA LYS A 47 -6.35 3.57 5.31
C LYS A 47 -5.20 3.54 4.32
N ARG A 48 -5.50 3.28 3.05
CA ARG A 48 -4.49 3.24 1.99
C ARG A 48 -3.82 4.59 1.84
N TYR A 49 -4.62 5.64 1.73
CA TYR A 49 -4.09 6.99 1.60
C TYR A 49 -3.24 7.36 2.81
N SER A 50 -3.78 7.13 4.01
CA SER A 50 -3.08 7.47 5.25
C SER A 50 -1.75 6.73 5.38
N ARG A 51 -1.72 5.44 5.04
CA ARG A 51 -0.51 4.66 5.13
C ARG A 51 0.56 5.19 4.17
N LEU A 52 0.17 5.52 2.94
CA LEU A 52 1.12 6.04 1.97
C LEU A 52 1.66 7.41 2.40
N ARG A 53 0.81 8.24 3.00
CA ARG A 53 1.26 9.51 3.54
C ARG A 53 2.26 9.32 4.67
N GLU A 54 1.99 8.37 5.55
CA GLU A 54 2.90 8.07 6.66
C GLU A 54 4.27 7.62 6.18
N ILE A 55 4.30 6.85 5.10
CA ILE A 55 5.54 6.39 4.50
C ILE A 55 6.33 7.55 3.89
N GLY A 56 5.63 8.64 3.54
CA GLY A 56 6.29 9.84 3.03
C GLY A 56 5.89 10.24 1.62
N PHE A 57 4.95 9.53 1.00
CA PHE A 57 4.52 9.91 -0.34
C PHE A 57 3.60 11.13 -0.30
N PRO A 58 3.88 12.16 -1.11
CA PRO A 58 2.96 13.30 -1.23
C PRO A 58 1.71 12.89 -2.01
N PRO A 59 0.61 13.67 -1.90
CA PRO A 59 -0.63 13.32 -2.57
C PRO A 59 -0.49 13.06 -4.08
N ALA A 60 0.32 13.83 -4.77
CA ALA A 60 0.51 13.64 -6.20
C ALA A 60 1.11 12.27 -6.52
N ALA A 61 2.08 11.83 -5.71
CA ALA A 61 2.71 10.54 -5.89
C ALA A 61 1.72 9.41 -5.56
N ILE A 62 0.92 9.61 -4.51
CA ILE A 62 -0.10 8.61 -4.14
C ILE A 62 -1.08 8.42 -5.30
N LYS A 63 -1.48 9.51 -5.93
CA LYS A 63 -2.41 9.44 -7.05
C LYS A 63 -1.83 8.59 -8.18
N VAL A 64 -0.57 8.78 -8.50
CA VAL A 64 0.10 7.99 -9.54
C VAL A 64 0.16 6.51 -9.15
N LEU A 65 0.54 6.23 -7.90
CA LEU A 65 0.62 4.85 -7.43
C LEU A 65 -0.72 4.13 -7.50
N LEU A 66 -1.78 4.81 -7.08
CA LEU A 66 -3.11 4.19 -7.04
C LEU A 66 -3.72 4.00 -8.43
N GLN A 67 -3.22 4.70 -9.43
CA GLN A 67 -3.69 4.56 -10.80
C GLN A 67 -2.87 3.58 -11.63
N ALA A 68 -1.85 2.99 -11.03
CA ALA A 68 -0.97 2.06 -11.74
C ALA A 68 -1.70 0.73 -11.96
N ARG A 69 -2.23 0.53 -13.15
CA ARG A 69 -3.02 -0.67 -13.46
C ARG A 69 -2.24 -1.97 -13.36
N GLU A 70 -0.98 -1.92 -13.71
CA GLU A 70 -0.13 -3.10 -13.70
C GLU A 70 0.63 -3.26 -12.39
N GLY A 71 0.25 -2.49 -11.38
CA GLY A 71 0.90 -2.52 -10.10
C GLY A 71 1.80 -1.32 -9.86
N ALA A 72 1.95 -0.95 -8.60
CA ALA A 72 2.79 0.18 -8.20
C ALA A 72 4.22 -0.30 -8.02
N PRO A 73 5.20 0.31 -8.71
CA PRO A 73 6.59 -0.14 -8.61
C PRO A 73 7.31 0.48 -7.42
N PHE A 74 8.07 -0.34 -6.72
CA PHE A 74 8.87 0.09 -5.57
C PHE A 74 10.28 -0.46 -5.75
N PRO A 75 11.23 0.37 -6.20
CA PRO A 75 12.61 -0.11 -6.37
C PRO A 75 13.21 -0.56 -5.05
N VAL A 76 13.84 -1.71 -5.05
CA VAL A 76 14.48 -2.28 -3.86
C VAL A 76 15.98 -2.13 -3.96
N ALA A 77 16.54 -2.41 -5.12
CA ALA A 77 17.97 -2.35 -5.39
C ALA A 77 18.15 -2.21 -6.89
N PRO A 78 19.35 -1.86 -7.36
CA PRO A 78 19.59 -1.81 -8.81
C PRO A 78 19.21 -3.14 -9.45
N GLY A 79 18.28 -3.08 -10.41
CA GLY A 79 17.83 -4.27 -11.12
C GLY A 79 16.69 -5.03 -10.44
N ILE A 80 16.26 -4.61 -9.24
CA ILE A 80 15.19 -5.30 -8.53
C ILE A 80 14.10 -4.31 -8.11
N THR A 81 12.88 -4.57 -8.55
CA THR A 81 11.75 -3.74 -8.23
C THR A 81 10.58 -4.62 -7.80
N LEU A 82 9.94 -4.26 -6.70
CA LEU A 82 8.70 -4.91 -6.27
C LEU A 82 7.55 -4.22 -6.97
N VAL A 83 6.63 -5.00 -7.48
CA VAL A 83 5.42 -4.45 -8.10
C VAL A 83 4.25 -4.92 -7.24
N ILE A 84 3.54 -3.98 -6.65
CA ILE A 84 2.46 -4.28 -5.72
C ILE A 84 1.14 -3.78 -6.27
N ASP A 85 0.13 -4.66 -6.25
CA ASP A 85 -1.22 -4.27 -6.66
C ASP A 85 -1.69 -3.13 -5.74
N PRO A 86 -2.13 -2.00 -6.30
CA PRO A 86 -2.59 -0.88 -5.47
C PRO A 86 -3.66 -1.25 -4.46
N LYS A 87 -4.43 -2.29 -4.72
CA LYS A 87 -5.45 -2.76 -3.79
C LYS A 87 -4.88 -3.26 -2.49
N LEU A 88 -3.62 -3.69 -2.49
CA LEU A 88 -2.95 -4.18 -1.28
C LEU A 88 -2.33 -3.05 -0.46
N LEU A 89 -2.19 -1.87 -1.05
CA LEU A 89 -1.59 -0.74 -0.33
C LEU A 89 -2.53 -0.34 0.81
N GLY A 90 -1.99 -0.31 2.03
CA GLY A 90 -2.79 -0.01 3.21
C GLY A 90 -3.54 -1.20 3.78
N SER A 91 -3.44 -2.38 3.15
CA SER A 91 -4.06 -3.58 3.69
C SER A 91 -3.22 -4.17 4.82
N GLU A 92 -3.79 -5.11 5.55
CA GLU A 92 -3.09 -5.79 6.64
C GLU A 92 -2.56 -7.14 6.21
N ALA A 93 -1.91 -7.18 5.05
CA ALA A 93 -1.33 -8.41 4.54
C ALA A 93 -0.23 -8.91 5.48
N PRO A 94 -0.15 -10.22 5.74
CA PRO A 94 0.91 -10.76 6.58
C PRO A 94 2.26 -10.66 5.86
N VAL A 95 3.21 -9.98 6.49
CA VAL A 95 4.50 -9.69 5.88
C VAL A 95 5.44 -10.89 5.92
N GLU A 96 5.50 -11.62 7.04
CA GLU A 96 6.48 -12.68 7.20
C GLU A 96 6.40 -13.80 6.15
N PRO A 97 5.23 -14.35 5.84
CA PRO A 97 5.16 -15.35 4.78
C PRO A 97 5.62 -14.81 3.43
N LEU A 98 5.36 -13.53 3.17
CA LEU A 98 5.81 -12.89 1.93
C LEU A 98 7.32 -12.76 1.89
N VAL A 99 7.91 -12.35 3.01
CA VAL A 99 9.37 -12.24 3.12
C VAL A 99 10.03 -13.59 2.85
N GLN A 100 9.47 -14.65 3.43
CA GLN A 100 10.01 -16.00 3.23
C GLN A 100 9.93 -16.40 1.76
N ARG A 101 8.81 -16.12 1.12
CA ARG A 101 8.65 -16.45 -0.29
C ARG A 101 9.62 -15.67 -1.17
N VAL A 102 9.79 -14.39 -0.88
CA VAL A 102 10.73 -13.54 -1.64
C VAL A 102 12.15 -14.05 -1.45
N ARG A 103 12.51 -14.39 -0.22
CA ARG A 103 13.83 -14.93 0.08
C ARG A 103 14.10 -16.21 -0.73
N GLN A 104 13.11 -17.10 -0.76
CA GLN A 104 13.24 -18.33 -1.51
C GLN A 104 13.48 -18.06 -3.00
N LEU A 105 12.69 -17.14 -3.55
CA LEU A 105 12.83 -16.77 -4.96
C LEU A 105 14.21 -16.17 -5.26
N LEU A 106 14.68 -15.29 -4.39
CA LEU A 106 15.98 -14.66 -4.60
C LEU A 106 17.10 -15.68 -4.53
N ASN A 107 17.02 -16.62 -3.59
CA ASN A 107 18.02 -17.68 -3.49
C ASN A 107 18.03 -18.53 -4.74
N ASP A 108 16.85 -18.87 -5.25
CA ASP A 108 16.75 -19.70 -6.44
C ASP A 108 17.20 -18.98 -7.71
N LEU A 109 16.88 -17.72 -7.81
CA LEU A 109 17.14 -16.95 -9.04
C LEU A 109 18.55 -16.38 -9.10
N LEU A 110 19.10 -16.01 -7.96
CA LEU A 110 20.36 -15.26 -7.93
C LEU A 110 21.54 -16.07 -7.42
N LYS A 111 21.33 -17.31 -7.11
CA LYS A 111 22.40 -18.17 -6.57
C LYS A 111 23.09 -17.43 -5.43
N GLU A 112 22.47 -17.41 -4.29
CA GLU A 112 23.00 -16.74 -3.13
C GLU A 112 24.53 -16.86 -3.05
N THR A 113 25.17 -15.80 -2.57
CA THR A 113 26.62 -15.74 -2.48
C THR A 113 27.18 -16.64 -1.37
N LYS A 114 26.66 -17.84 -1.30
CA LYS A 114 27.08 -18.81 -0.31
C LYS A 114 28.53 -19.12 -0.41
N HIS A 115 29.05 -19.23 -1.63
CA HIS A 115 30.45 -19.49 -1.88
C HIS A 115 31.34 -18.37 -1.36
N ALA A 116 30.92 -17.12 -1.60
CA ALA A 116 31.71 -15.99 -1.14
C ALA A 116 31.78 -15.99 0.38
N ARG A 117 30.68 -16.29 1.06
CA ARG A 117 30.66 -16.34 2.51
C ARG A 117 31.52 -17.48 3.05
N GLU A 118 31.42 -18.61 2.39
CA GLU A 118 32.21 -19.77 2.82
C GLU A 118 33.69 -19.50 2.65
N HIS A 119 34.08 -18.86 1.56
CA HIS A 119 35.46 -18.51 1.31
C HIS A 119 36.00 -17.54 2.35
N THR A 120 35.18 -16.56 2.71
CA THR A 120 35.62 -15.61 3.72
C THR A 120 35.76 -16.24 5.08
N LYS A 121 34.98 -17.25 5.35
CA LYS A 121 35.07 -17.94 6.61
C LYS A 121 36.20 -18.90 6.61
N GLY A 122 36.20 -19.67 5.59
CA GLY A 122 37.09 -20.73 5.54
C GLY A 122 38.49 -20.31 5.18
N ARG A 123 38.53 -19.48 4.80
CA ARG A 123 39.49 -19.17 4.40
C ARG A 123 40.10 -18.51 4.86
N GLN A 124 39.31 -18.73 4.97
CA GLN A 124 39.48 -18.31 5.35
C GLN A 124 39.93 -18.83 5.78
#